data_46971ab16109a432c007ec78065dfb3f
#
_entry.id   46971ab16109a432c007ec78065dfb3f
#
_cell.length_a   1.000
_cell.length_b   1.000
_cell.length_c   1.000
_cell.angle_alpha   90.00
_cell.angle_beta   90.00
_cell.angle_gamma   90.00
#
_symmetry.space_group_name_H-M   'P 1'
#
loop_
_entity.id
_entity.type
_entity.pdbx_description
1 polymer ?
#
loop_
_entity_poly.entity_id
_entity_poly.type
_entity_poly.pdbx_seq_one_letter_code
_entity_poly.pdbx_strand_id
1 'polypeptide(L)'
;MVFFDLETTGTNIAIDRIVEISVVKILADGSIDRGQPFTKRINPTIPIPAEATAVHHITNEDVANCPTFKQIAENLKKYIEGCDFCGFNSNRFDLPLLAEEFMRAGVDVEFFKRAKYVDVQNIFHKKEERTLVAAYRFYCGKDLEDAHSAAADTMATYEVLCSQLDRYDDLENSVDFLSEFSTRAKTADFAGRIGIDEKGVEVFTFGKYKGQSVEDIFRKEPSYYDWIMNGDFPAYTKKIFTEIKIRLK
;
A
#
# COMPACT_ATOMS: atom_id res chain seq x y z
N MET A 1 17.89 -3.62 19.75
CA MET A 1 16.87 -3.58 18.68
C MET A 1 17.52 -3.84 17.35
N VAL A 2 16.84 -4.55 16.43
CA VAL A 2 17.30 -4.72 15.05
C VAL A 2 16.39 -3.97 14.09
N PHE A 3 16.99 -3.21 13.18
CA PHE A 3 16.33 -2.69 12.00
C PHE A 3 16.60 -3.64 10.85
N PHE A 4 15.60 -3.92 10.03
CA PHE A 4 15.77 -4.87 8.92
C PHE A 4 14.88 -4.51 7.75
N ASP A 5 15.31 -4.97 6.58
CA ASP A 5 14.61 -4.82 5.33
C ASP A 5 14.90 -6.03 4.44
N LEU A 6 13.98 -6.39 3.54
CA LEU A 6 14.04 -7.56 2.69
C LEU A 6 13.81 -7.20 1.22
N GLU A 7 14.65 -7.74 0.33
CA GLU A 7 14.31 -7.84 -1.07
C GLU A 7 13.81 -9.26 -1.37
N THR A 8 12.82 -9.38 -2.25
CA THR A 8 12.04 -10.62 -2.41
C THR A 8 11.70 -10.92 -3.85
N THR A 9 11.30 -12.16 -4.15
CA THR A 9 10.83 -12.57 -5.49
C THR A 9 9.45 -12.01 -5.84
N GLY A 10 8.73 -11.42 -4.87
CA GLY A 10 7.40 -10.85 -5.03
C GLY A 10 6.75 -10.57 -3.68
N THR A 11 5.47 -10.26 -3.67
CA THR A 11 4.74 -9.76 -2.48
C THR A 11 3.82 -10.78 -1.81
N ASN A 12 3.79 -12.02 -2.30
CA ASN A 12 2.96 -13.07 -1.72
C ASN A 12 3.73 -13.86 -0.67
N ILE A 13 3.47 -13.60 0.60
CA ILE A 13 4.16 -14.22 1.75
C ILE A 13 4.14 -15.76 1.68
N ALA A 14 3.08 -16.36 1.13
CA ALA A 14 2.92 -17.82 1.10
C ALA A 14 3.83 -18.52 0.07
N ILE A 15 4.27 -17.84 -0.99
CA ILE A 15 5.03 -18.46 -2.08
C ILE A 15 6.34 -17.76 -2.39
N ASP A 16 6.43 -16.45 -2.15
CA ASP A 16 7.63 -15.69 -2.45
C ASP A 16 8.75 -15.94 -1.45
N ARG A 17 9.96 -15.62 -1.85
CA ARG A 17 11.20 -15.94 -1.15
C ARG A 17 12.08 -14.70 -1.01
N ILE A 18 12.92 -14.69 0.02
CA ILE A 18 13.92 -13.63 0.23
C ILE A 18 15.07 -13.79 -0.77
N VAL A 19 15.47 -12.70 -1.42
CA VAL A 19 16.66 -12.61 -2.29
C VAL A 19 17.80 -11.81 -1.65
N GLU A 20 17.47 -10.88 -0.77
CA GLU A 20 18.44 -10.16 0.06
C GLU A 20 17.83 -9.83 1.43
N ILE A 21 18.64 -9.86 2.47
CA ILE A 21 18.28 -9.38 3.80
C ILE A 21 19.35 -8.42 4.28
N SER A 22 18.93 -7.28 4.82
CA SER A 22 19.80 -6.34 5.52
C SER A 22 19.32 -6.15 6.96
N VAL A 23 20.26 -6.17 7.90
CA VAL A 23 20.00 -6.03 9.35
C VAL A 23 21.00 -5.06 9.95
N VAL A 24 20.48 -4.04 10.65
CA VAL A 24 21.27 -3.14 11.51
C VAL A 24 20.89 -3.40 12.96
N LYS A 25 21.84 -3.89 13.77
CA LYS A 25 21.62 -4.13 15.19
C LYS A 25 22.15 -2.95 16.01
N ILE A 26 21.26 -2.34 16.79
CA ILE A 26 21.59 -1.25 17.72
C ILE A 26 21.77 -1.84 19.10
N LEU A 27 22.93 -1.58 19.70
CA LEU A 27 23.30 -2.00 21.04
C LEU A 27 22.67 -1.11 22.12
N ALA A 28 22.81 -1.46 23.38
CA ALA A 28 22.21 -0.72 24.48
C ALA A 28 22.79 0.69 24.67
N ASP A 29 24.02 0.91 24.23
CA ASP A 29 24.69 2.21 24.25
C ASP A 29 24.35 3.10 23.03
N GLY A 30 23.50 2.60 22.12
CA GLY A 30 23.10 3.32 20.90
C GLY A 30 24.06 3.13 19.72
N SER A 31 25.16 2.38 19.88
CA SER A 31 26.09 2.10 18.78
C SER A 31 25.53 1.02 17.85
N ILE A 32 25.99 1.05 16.58
CA ILE A 32 25.72 0.00 15.61
C ILE A 32 26.67 -1.16 15.85
N ASP A 33 26.11 -2.38 16.04
CA ASP A 33 26.90 -3.59 16.13
C ASP A 33 27.75 -3.77 14.86
N ARG A 34 29.06 -4.03 15.04
CA ARG A 34 30.06 -4.12 13.96
C ARG A 34 30.24 -2.86 13.14
N GLY A 35 29.64 -1.69 13.53
CA GLY A 35 29.79 -0.41 12.88
C GLY A 35 29.15 -0.29 11.48
N GLN A 36 28.47 -1.34 11.00
CA GLN A 36 27.85 -1.37 9.66
C GLN A 36 26.69 -2.37 9.60
N PRO A 37 25.78 -2.24 8.62
CA PRO A 37 24.74 -3.22 8.36
C PRO A 37 25.30 -4.60 8.04
N PHE A 38 24.64 -5.63 8.52
CA PHE A 38 24.81 -6.99 8.01
C PHE A 38 23.89 -7.19 6.81
N THR A 39 24.43 -7.25 5.61
CA THR A 39 23.67 -7.47 4.37
C THR A 39 24.08 -8.80 3.74
N LYS A 40 23.10 -9.61 3.31
CA LYS A 40 23.35 -10.92 2.72
C LYS A 40 22.40 -11.19 1.55
N ARG A 41 22.94 -11.43 0.36
CA ARG A 41 22.21 -12.01 -0.76
C ARG A 41 21.95 -13.49 -0.53
N ILE A 42 20.77 -13.93 -0.98
CA ILE A 42 20.23 -15.27 -0.71
C ILE A 42 19.75 -15.86 -2.03
N ASN A 43 20.12 -17.11 -2.29
CA ASN A 43 19.51 -17.86 -3.37
C ASN A 43 18.07 -18.25 -2.98
N PRO A 44 17.05 -17.72 -3.64
CA PRO A 44 15.65 -17.99 -3.28
C PRO A 44 15.20 -19.41 -3.64
N THR A 45 16.01 -20.16 -4.42
CA THR A 45 15.69 -21.50 -4.96
C THR A 45 14.49 -21.54 -5.91
N ILE A 46 13.95 -20.40 -6.26
CA ILE A 46 12.93 -20.20 -7.31
C ILE A 46 13.37 -19.04 -8.21
N PRO A 47 12.87 -18.94 -9.45
CA PRO A 47 13.20 -17.82 -10.33
C PRO A 47 12.76 -16.46 -9.73
N ILE A 48 13.60 -15.45 -9.91
CA ILE A 48 13.25 -14.06 -9.61
C ILE A 48 12.52 -13.50 -10.85
N PRO A 49 11.25 -13.07 -10.72
CA PRO A 49 10.51 -12.45 -11.82
C PRO A 49 11.15 -11.14 -12.29
N ALA A 50 10.96 -10.80 -13.56
CA ALA A 50 11.52 -9.57 -14.15
C ALA A 50 10.99 -8.30 -13.43
N GLU A 51 9.74 -8.32 -12.97
CA GLU A 51 9.10 -7.24 -12.23
C GLU A 51 9.80 -7.00 -10.88
N ALA A 52 10.19 -8.05 -10.18
CA ALA A 52 10.94 -7.96 -8.93
C ALA A 52 12.36 -7.41 -9.18
N THR A 53 13.04 -7.97 -10.19
CA THR A 53 14.37 -7.47 -10.61
C THR A 53 14.32 -6.00 -11.03
N ALA A 54 13.26 -5.53 -11.66
CA ALA A 54 13.10 -4.11 -12.02
C ALA A 54 13.05 -3.18 -10.80
N VAL A 55 12.61 -3.68 -9.63
CA VAL A 55 12.52 -2.91 -8.38
C VAL A 55 13.85 -2.90 -7.63
N HIS A 56 14.39 -4.09 -7.31
CA HIS A 56 15.57 -4.22 -6.43
C HIS A 56 16.88 -4.48 -7.18
N HIS A 57 16.83 -4.61 -8.51
CA HIS A 57 18.00 -4.78 -9.39
C HIS A 57 18.86 -6.03 -9.15
N ILE A 58 18.33 -7.04 -8.42
CA ILE A 58 19.00 -8.31 -8.20
C ILE A 58 18.48 -9.32 -9.22
N THR A 59 19.40 -9.93 -9.96
CA THR A 59 19.09 -10.92 -10.99
C THR A 59 19.25 -12.35 -10.49
N ASN A 60 18.76 -13.33 -11.26
CA ASN A 60 18.97 -14.75 -10.95
C ASN A 60 20.45 -15.12 -10.92
N GLU A 61 21.27 -14.52 -11.78
CA GLU A 61 22.70 -14.72 -11.85
C GLU A 61 23.42 -14.21 -10.58
N ASP A 62 22.99 -13.09 -10.04
CA ASP A 62 23.57 -12.48 -8.83
C ASP A 62 23.44 -13.38 -7.61
N VAL A 63 22.39 -14.18 -7.54
CA VAL A 63 22.10 -15.05 -6.37
C VAL A 63 22.37 -16.52 -6.62
N ALA A 64 22.74 -16.92 -7.85
CA ALA A 64 22.93 -18.33 -8.22
C ALA A 64 23.90 -19.08 -7.30
N ASN A 65 24.98 -18.41 -6.90
CA ASN A 65 26.02 -18.97 -6.04
C ASN A 65 25.92 -18.49 -4.58
N CYS A 66 24.85 -17.78 -4.22
CA CYS A 66 24.60 -17.34 -2.84
C CYS A 66 24.06 -18.49 -1.97
N PRO A 67 24.26 -18.44 -0.66
CA PRO A 67 23.63 -19.40 0.24
C PRO A 67 22.11 -19.30 0.18
N THR A 68 21.42 -20.40 0.36
CA THR A 68 19.97 -20.42 0.56
C THR A 68 19.61 -19.88 1.95
N PHE A 69 18.35 -19.44 2.16
CA PHE A 69 17.91 -19.01 3.47
C PHE A 69 18.10 -20.12 4.53
N LYS A 70 17.82 -21.38 4.19
CA LYS A 70 18.02 -22.52 5.07
C LYS A 70 19.45 -22.64 5.58
N GLN A 71 20.46 -22.32 4.76
CA GLN A 71 21.88 -22.41 5.14
C GLN A 71 22.30 -21.29 6.11
N ILE A 72 21.61 -20.15 6.11
CA ILE A 72 21.95 -19.01 6.99
C ILE A 72 21.03 -18.89 8.20
N ALA A 73 19.88 -19.57 8.20
CA ALA A 73 18.78 -19.35 9.14
C ALA A 73 19.21 -19.48 10.62
N GLU A 74 19.94 -20.51 10.98
CA GLU A 74 20.42 -20.70 12.36
C GLU A 74 21.38 -19.59 12.82
N ASN A 75 22.26 -19.14 11.95
CA ASN A 75 23.19 -18.06 12.27
C ASN A 75 22.47 -16.70 12.33
N LEU A 76 21.52 -16.48 11.44
CA LEU A 76 20.67 -15.28 11.46
C LEU A 76 19.83 -15.26 12.74
N LYS A 77 19.19 -16.39 13.12
CA LYS A 77 18.45 -16.51 14.39
C LYS A 77 19.33 -16.11 15.57
N LYS A 78 20.51 -16.69 15.72
CA LYS A 78 21.44 -16.36 16.81
C LYS A 78 21.81 -14.87 16.85
N TYR A 79 21.80 -14.20 15.70
CA TYR A 79 22.13 -12.79 15.61
C TYR A 79 20.98 -11.87 16.06
N ILE A 80 19.72 -12.26 15.74
CA ILE A 80 18.54 -11.42 15.99
C ILE A 80 17.70 -11.87 17.20
N GLU A 81 17.87 -13.10 17.69
CA GLU A 81 17.12 -13.61 18.85
C GLU A 81 17.36 -12.75 20.10
N GLY A 82 16.28 -12.48 20.83
CA GLY A 82 16.30 -11.59 22.00
C GLY A 82 16.31 -10.09 21.67
N CYS A 83 16.22 -9.72 20.38
CA CYS A 83 16.07 -8.34 19.96
C CYS A 83 14.60 -7.99 19.71
N ASP A 84 14.26 -6.70 19.87
CA ASP A 84 13.06 -6.11 19.31
C ASP A 84 13.33 -5.70 17.85
N PHE A 85 12.30 -5.64 17.02
CA PHE A 85 12.39 -5.43 15.58
C PHE A 85 11.85 -4.08 15.16
N CYS A 86 12.48 -3.46 14.16
CA CYS A 86 12.06 -2.23 13.56
C CYS A 86 12.22 -2.27 12.04
N GLY A 87 11.27 -1.73 11.30
CA GLY A 87 11.34 -1.59 9.85
C GLY A 87 10.31 -0.60 9.32
N PHE A 88 10.27 -0.45 8.00
CA PHE A 88 9.30 0.43 7.33
C PHE A 88 8.25 -0.43 6.61
N ASN A 89 6.97 -0.37 7.00
CA ASN A 89 5.90 -1.26 6.56
C ASN A 89 6.14 -2.76 6.89
N SER A 90 7.12 -3.03 7.73
CA SER A 90 7.65 -4.37 8.00
C SER A 90 6.64 -5.28 8.68
N ASN A 91 5.74 -4.74 9.50
CA ASN A 91 4.71 -5.53 10.19
C ASN A 91 3.71 -6.21 9.23
N ARG A 92 3.55 -5.66 8.02
CA ARG A 92 2.60 -6.19 7.03
C ARG A 92 3.26 -7.12 6.01
N PHE A 93 4.56 -7.02 5.80
CA PHE A 93 5.24 -7.77 4.76
C PHE A 93 6.54 -8.43 5.24
N ASP A 94 7.58 -7.68 5.57
CA ASP A 94 8.91 -8.24 5.84
C ASP A 94 8.92 -9.22 7.01
N LEU A 95 8.29 -8.85 8.11
CA LEU A 95 8.25 -9.69 9.32
C LEU A 95 7.48 -11.00 9.10
N PRO A 96 6.27 -11.00 8.51
CA PRO A 96 5.59 -12.24 8.15
C PRO A 96 6.39 -13.12 7.20
N LEU A 97 7.04 -12.55 6.17
CA LEU A 97 7.85 -13.32 5.24
C LEU A 97 9.11 -13.88 5.89
N LEU A 98 9.79 -13.12 6.74
CA LEU A 98 10.95 -13.58 7.50
C LEU A 98 10.57 -14.75 8.41
N ALA A 99 9.44 -14.66 9.10
CA ALA A 99 8.94 -15.76 9.93
C ALA A 99 8.63 -17.01 9.09
N GLU A 100 8.01 -16.84 7.92
CA GLU A 100 7.71 -17.93 6.98
C GLU A 100 8.98 -18.59 6.47
N GLU A 101 10.03 -17.84 6.14
CA GLU A 101 11.32 -18.37 5.71
C GLU A 101 12.03 -19.18 6.81
N PHE A 102 11.96 -18.73 8.07
CA PHE A 102 12.47 -19.50 9.19
C PHE A 102 11.71 -20.83 9.36
N MET A 103 10.38 -20.81 9.25
CA MET A 103 9.55 -22.02 9.31
C MET A 103 9.88 -23.00 8.18
N ARG A 104 10.04 -22.50 6.94
CA ARG A 104 10.48 -23.31 5.79
C ARG A 104 11.87 -23.89 5.98
N ALA A 105 12.74 -23.18 6.68
CA ALA A 105 14.07 -23.66 7.03
C ALA A 105 14.06 -24.74 8.14
N GLY A 106 12.93 -24.94 8.83
CA GLY A 106 12.79 -25.84 9.97
C GLY A 106 13.35 -25.26 11.27
N VAL A 107 13.49 -23.94 11.35
CA VAL A 107 14.01 -23.22 12.52
C VAL A 107 12.85 -22.73 13.38
N ASP A 108 12.97 -22.91 14.70
CA ASP A 108 11.97 -22.46 15.67
C ASP A 108 11.80 -20.94 15.65
N VAL A 109 10.56 -20.47 15.59
CA VAL A 109 10.14 -19.06 15.49
C VAL A 109 9.55 -18.49 16.79
N GLU A 110 9.58 -19.25 17.90
CA GLU A 110 8.99 -18.81 19.18
C GLU A 110 9.60 -17.50 19.72
N PHE A 111 10.84 -17.18 19.33
CA PHE A 111 11.50 -15.94 19.73
C PHE A 111 10.77 -14.69 19.23
N PHE A 112 10.07 -14.75 18.08
CA PHE A 112 9.25 -13.65 17.60
C PHE A 112 8.10 -13.30 18.55
N LYS A 113 7.53 -14.27 19.27
CA LYS A 113 6.43 -14.00 20.22
C LYS A 113 6.83 -13.15 21.41
N ARG A 114 8.11 -13.10 21.74
CA ARG A 114 8.66 -12.35 22.88
C ARG A 114 9.16 -10.95 22.48
N ALA A 115 9.34 -10.71 21.19
CA ALA A 115 9.86 -9.47 20.65
C ALA A 115 8.76 -8.39 20.55
N LYS A 116 9.17 -7.13 20.60
CA LYS A 116 8.34 -5.97 20.26
C LYS A 116 8.64 -5.53 18.83
N TYR A 117 7.65 -4.91 18.22
CA TYR A 117 7.69 -4.52 16.81
C TYR A 117 7.40 -3.05 16.66
N VAL A 118 8.33 -2.33 16.03
CA VAL A 118 8.19 -0.91 15.70
C VAL A 118 8.11 -0.77 14.19
N ASP A 119 7.00 -0.24 13.69
CA ASP A 119 6.84 0.07 12.28
C ASP A 119 6.90 1.58 12.08
N VAL A 120 7.99 2.03 11.43
CA VAL A 120 8.27 3.45 11.21
C VAL A 120 7.24 4.08 10.27
N GLN A 121 6.70 3.32 9.28
CA GLN A 121 5.63 3.82 8.43
C GLN A 121 4.35 4.11 9.25
N ASN A 122 4.03 3.24 10.21
CA ASN A 122 2.87 3.47 11.09
C ASN A 122 3.06 4.70 11.98
N ILE A 123 4.29 4.96 12.45
CA ILE A 123 4.61 6.19 13.18
C ILE A 123 4.43 7.41 12.27
N PHE A 124 5.02 7.35 11.06
CA PHE A 124 4.87 8.39 10.04
C PHE A 124 3.40 8.69 9.75
N HIS A 125 2.60 7.66 9.44
CA HIS A 125 1.18 7.84 9.14
C HIS A 125 0.32 8.36 10.30
N LYS A 126 0.76 8.14 11.55
CA LYS A 126 0.06 8.65 12.74
C LYS A 126 0.48 10.08 13.11
N LYS A 127 1.68 10.49 12.74
CA LYS A 127 2.25 11.79 13.11
C LYS A 127 2.13 12.83 12.02
N GLU A 128 2.21 12.40 10.74
CA GLU A 128 2.05 13.29 9.60
C GLU A 128 0.56 13.41 9.26
N GLU A 129 0.01 14.57 9.52
CA GLU A 129 -1.40 14.87 9.24
C GLU A 129 -1.64 14.97 7.73
N ARG A 130 -2.73 14.35 7.28
CA ARG A 130 -3.21 14.43 5.87
C ARG A 130 -4.44 15.34 5.81
N THR A 131 -4.31 16.53 6.38
CA THR A 131 -5.35 17.58 6.41
C THR A 131 -4.99 18.70 5.45
N LEU A 132 -5.97 19.54 5.11
CA LEU A 132 -5.72 20.76 4.32
C LEU A 132 -4.74 21.70 5.03
N VAL A 133 -4.85 21.83 6.34
CA VAL A 133 -3.94 22.64 7.17
C VAL A 133 -2.49 22.15 7.02
N ALA A 134 -2.28 20.83 7.12
CA ALA A 134 -0.94 20.26 6.96
C ALA A 134 -0.41 20.43 5.52
N ALA A 135 -1.27 20.23 4.52
CA ALA A 135 -0.92 20.46 3.11
C ALA A 135 -0.57 21.94 2.85
N TYR A 136 -1.36 22.87 3.40
CA TYR A 136 -1.12 24.31 3.23
C TYR A 136 0.21 24.74 3.85
N ARG A 137 0.51 24.24 5.05
CA ARG A 137 1.80 24.47 5.70
C ARG A 137 2.98 23.90 4.88
N PHE A 138 2.82 22.68 4.37
CA PHE A 138 3.88 21.97 3.62
C PHE A 138 4.16 22.61 2.25
N TYR A 139 3.11 22.95 1.50
CA TYR A 139 3.26 23.46 0.14
C TYR A 139 3.42 24.97 0.09
N CYS A 140 2.70 25.71 0.93
CA CYS A 140 2.69 27.18 0.90
C CYS A 140 3.57 27.82 1.97
N GLY A 141 4.07 27.04 2.95
CA GLY A 141 4.90 27.56 4.05
C GLY A 141 4.17 28.49 5.00
N LYS A 142 2.83 28.44 5.06
CA LYS A 142 1.95 29.32 5.83
C LYS A 142 1.06 28.52 6.76
N ASP A 143 0.61 29.13 7.85
CA ASP A 143 -0.47 28.58 8.67
C ASP A 143 -1.83 29.00 8.10
N LEU A 144 -2.78 28.07 8.10
CA LEU A 144 -4.15 28.33 7.66
C LEU A 144 -4.94 28.96 8.82
N GLU A 145 -5.17 30.27 8.72
CA GLU A 145 -6.08 30.98 9.61
C GLU A 145 -7.54 30.68 9.23
N ASP A 146 -8.44 30.65 10.22
CA ASP A 146 -9.87 30.37 10.03
C ASP A 146 -10.16 29.00 9.35
N ALA A 147 -9.33 27.98 9.60
CA ALA A 147 -9.60 26.62 9.17
C ALA A 147 -11.06 26.21 9.53
N HIS A 148 -11.72 25.47 8.62
CA HIS A 148 -13.14 25.11 8.64
C HIS A 148 -14.10 26.25 8.24
N SER A 149 -13.59 27.38 7.78
CA SER A 149 -14.36 28.32 6.99
C SER A 149 -14.31 27.91 5.51
N ALA A 150 -15.47 27.73 4.87
CA ALA A 150 -15.52 27.31 3.45
C ALA A 150 -14.72 28.25 2.52
N ALA A 151 -14.72 29.55 2.81
CA ALA A 151 -13.97 30.54 2.02
C ALA A 151 -12.46 30.37 2.20
N ALA A 152 -11.98 30.25 3.45
CA ALA A 152 -10.56 30.06 3.75
C ALA A 152 -10.06 28.72 3.20
N ASP A 153 -10.81 27.63 3.41
CA ASP A 153 -10.46 26.29 2.92
C ASP A 153 -10.42 26.22 1.39
N THR A 154 -11.34 26.92 0.70
CA THR A 154 -11.35 27.00 -0.77
C THR A 154 -10.12 27.74 -1.29
N MET A 155 -9.76 28.88 -0.69
CA MET A 155 -8.56 29.63 -1.07
C MET A 155 -7.28 28.85 -0.79
N ALA A 156 -7.18 28.22 0.38
CA ALA A 156 -6.04 27.36 0.72
C ALA A 156 -5.91 26.17 -0.26
N THR A 157 -7.03 25.55 -0.66
CA THR A 157 -7.02 24.48 -1.66
C THR A 157 -6.46 24.97 -3.00
N TYR A 158 -6.87 26.13 -3.46
CA TYR A 158 -6.34 26.75 -4.67
C TYR A 158 -4.83 27.04 -4.58
N GLU A 159 -4.37 27.68 -3.49
CA GLU A 159 -2.94 27.97 -3.29
C GLU A 159 -2.10 26.68 -3.19
N VAL A 160 -2.62 25.63 -2.55
CA VAL A 160 -1.97 24.32 -2.52
C VAL A 160 -1.81 23.74 -3.92
N LEU A 161 -2.86 23.78 -4.77
CA LEU A 161 -2.77 23.30 -6.14
C LEU A 161 -1.73 24.10 -6.95
N CYS A 162 -1.72 25.42 -6.85
CA CYS A 162 -0.72 26.24 -7.51
C CYS A 162 0.70 25.84 -7.08
N SER A 163 0.92 25.68 -5.77
CA SER A 163 2.24 25.27 -5.24
C SER A 163 2.63 23.85 -5.64
N GLN A 164 1.66 22.94 -5.83
CA GLN A 164 1.92 21.61 -6.36
C GLN A 164 2.37 21.67 -7.83
N LEU A 165 1.69 22.47 -8.66
CA LEU A 165 2.08 22.69 -10.06
C LEU A 165 3.46 23.32 -10.21
N ASP A 166 3.83 24.25 -9.31
CA ASP A 166 5.16 24.88 -9.31
C ASP A 166 6.26 23.90 -8.82
N ARG A 167 5.90 22.91 -8.00
CA ARG A 167 6.86 22.00 -7.35
C ARG A 167 7.13 20.74 -8.16
N TYR A 168 6.16 20.24 -8.88
CA TYR A 168 6.20 18.95 -9.57
C TYR A 168 6.18 19.12 -11.07
N ASP A 169 7.31 18.88 -11.72
CA ASP A 169 7.49 19.02 -13.17
C ASP A 169 6.66 18.04 -13.99
N ASP A 170 6.19 16.94 -13.37
CA ASP A 170 5.34 15.93 -13.98
C ASP A 170 3.84 16.21 -13.87
N LEU A 171 3.45 17.32 -13.23
CA LEU A 171 2.06 17.77 -13.19
C LEU A 171 1.79 18.80 -14.31
N GLU A 172 0.93 18.44 -15.25
CA GLU A 172 0.46 19.35 -16.28
C GLU A 172 -0.65 20.27 -15.75
N ASN A 173 -0.57 21.57 -16.01
CA ASN A 173 -1.62 22.54 -15.69
C ASN A 173 -2.78 22.42 -16.70
N SER A 174 -3.43 21.26 -16.68
CA SER A 174 -4.58 20.90 -17.49
C SER A 174 -5.64 20.24 -16.62
N VAL A 175 -6.88 20.67 -16.70
CA VAL A 175 -7.98 20.08 -15.92
C VAL A 175 -8.16 18.61 -16.26
N ASP A 176 -8.03 18.23 -17.52
CA ASP A 176 -8.16 16.84 -17.96
C ASP A 176 -7.07 15.98 -17.35
N PHE A 177 -5.80 16.41 -17.45
CA PHE A 177 -4.67 15.71 -16.83
C PHE A 177 -4.82 15.61 -15.31
N LEU A 178 -5.07 16.72 -14.62
CA LEU A 178 -5.18 16.75 -13.17
C LEU A 178 -6.36 15.92 -12.66
N SER A 179 -7.48 15.90 -13.41
CA SER A 179 -8.63 15.06 -13.10
C SER A 179 -8.28 13.58 -13.19
N GLU A 180 -7.60 13.16 -14.25
CA GLU A 180 -7.17 11.77 -14.42
C GLU A 180 -6.12 11.38 -13.38
N PHE A 181 -5.09 12.19 -13.17
CA PHE A 181 -4.01 11.98 -12.22
C PHE A 181 -4.51 11.86 -10.77
N SER A 182 -5.49 12.68 -10.37
CA SER A 182 -6.03 12.66 -9.00
C SER A 182 -7.10 11.58 -8.78
N THR A 183 -7.59 10.94 -9.84
CA THR A 183 -8.65 9.93 -9.76
C THR A 183 -8.09 8.60 -9.25
N ARG A 184 -8.58 8.11 -8.10
CA ARG A 184 -8.16 6.83 -7.51
C ARG A 184 -8.84 5.61 -8.13
N ALA A 185 -10.10 5.75 -8.54
CA ALA A 185 -10.88 4.70 -9.18
C ALA A 185 -11.96 5.35 -10.05
N LYS A 186 -12.15 4.84 -11.25
CA LYS A 186 -13.22 5.33 -12.14
C LYS A 186 -14.57 4.85 -11.59
N THR A 187 -15.46 5.80 -11.29
CA THR A 187 -16.81 5.53 -10.81
C THR A 187 -17.83 6.30 -11.64
N ALA A 188 -19.01 5.72 -11.82
CA ALA A 188 -20.10 6.37 -12.51
C ALA A 188 -20.90 7.33 -11.59
N ASP A 189 -20.75 7.18 -10.27
CA ASP A 189 -21.42 8.01 -9.27
C ASP A 189 -20.42 8.57 -8.25
N PHE A 190 -20.76 9.71 -7.63
CA PHE A 190 -19.89 10.40 -6.67
C PHE A 190 -19.73 9.66 -5.33
N ALA A 191 -20.68 8.79 -4.98
CA ALA A 191 -20.59 7.99 -3.76
C ALA A 191 -19.75 6.71 -3.94
N GLY A 192 -19.25 6.47 -5.16
CA GLY A 192 -18.42 5.32 -5.49
C GLY A 192 -19.14 3.97 -5.35
N ARG A 193 -20.48 3.94 -5.50
CA ARG A 193 -21.28 2.73 -5.44
C ARG A 193 -21.34 1.99 -6.76
N ILE A 194 -21.05 2.69 -7.85
CA ILE A 194 -21.02 2.15 -9.20
C ILE A 194 -19.61 2.38 -9.73
N GLY A 195 -18.80 1.35 -9.76
CA GLY A 195 -17.46 1.35 -10.35
C GLY A 195 -17.52 1.17 -11.86
N ILE A 196 -16.43 1.54 -12.53
CA ILE A 196 -16.21 1.24 -13.96
C ILE A 196 -15.01 0.29 -14.02
N ASP A 197 -15.20 -0.91 -14.57
CA ASP A 197 -14.12 -1.89 -14.70
C ASP A 197 -13.17 -1.54 -15.87
N GLU A 198 -12.13 -2.36 -16.07
CA GLU A 198 -11.12 -2.17 -17.12
C GLU A 198 -11.71 -2.22 -18.54
N LYS A 199 -12.90 -2.77 -18.71
CA LYS A 199 -13.65 -2.84 -19.99
C LYS A 199 -14.65 -1.72 -20.16
N GLY A 200 -14.75 -0.80 -19.18
CA GLY A 200 -15.69 0.31 -19.19
C GLY A 200 -17.11 -0.09 -18.77
N VAL A 201 -17.29 -1.25 -18.15
CA VAL A 201 -18.59 -1.74 -17.69
C VAL A 201 -18.88 -1.22 -16.28
N GLU A 202 -20.12 -0.73 -16.06
CA GLU A 202 -20.58 -0.33 -14.73
C GLU A 202 -20.81 -1.57 -13.85
N VAL A 203 -20.09 -1.62 -12.73
CA VAL A 203 -20.11 -2.73 -11.77
C VAL A 203 -20.50 -2.26 -10.38
N PHE A 204 -21.14 -3.13 -9.60
CA PHE A 204 -21.38 -2.86 -8.19
C PHE A 204 -20.07 -2.83 -7.40
N THR A 205 -19.87 -1.82 -6.55
CA THR A 205 -18.72 -1.77 -5.63
C THR A 205 -19.05 -2.29 -4.23
N PHE A 206 -20.31 -2.66 -3.98
CA PHE A 206 -20.83 -3.03 -2.66
C PHE A 206 -21.76 -4.26 -2.71
N GLY A 207 -22.09 -4.78 -1.51
CA GLY A 207 -23.09 -5.82 -1.31
C GLY A 207 -22.74 -7.17 -1.93
N LYS A 208 -23.78 -8.02 -2.06
CA LYS A 208 -23.65 -9.41 -2.55
C LYS A 208 -23.22 -9.50 -4.02
N TYR A 209 -23.38 -8.42 -4.79
CA TYR A 209 -23.05 -8.37 -6.21
C TYR A 209 -21.81 -7.54 -6.52
N LYS A 210 -20.96 -7.26 -5.51
CA LYS A 210 -19.71 -6.51 -5.72
C LYS A 210 -18.88 -7.15 -6.84
N GLY A 211 -18.43 -6.30 -7.79
CA GLY A 211 -17.64 -6.69 -8.96
C GLY A 211 -18.45 -7.22 -10.13
N GLN A 212 -19.78 -7.35 -10.00
CA GLN A 212 -20.66 -7.83 -11.08
C GLN A 212 -21.29 -6.64 -11.82
N SER A 213 -21.57 -6.82 -13.12
CA SER A 213 -22.24 -5.83 -13.97
C SER A 213 -23.60 -5.43 -13.42
N VAL A 214 -23.84 -4.12 -13.35
CA VAL A 214 -25.13 -3.59 -12.90
C VAL A 214 -26.25 -4.01 -13.84
N GLU A 215 -25.99 -3.92 -15.17
CA GLU A 215 -26.97 -4.33 -16.17
C GLU A 215 -27.35 -5.80 -16.04
N ASP A 216 -26.37 -6.69 -15.91
CA ASP A 216 -26.63 -8.14 -15.81
C ASP A 216 -27.45 -8.49 -14.58
N ILE A 217 -27.14 -7.85 -13.44
CA ILE A 217 -27.90 -8.07 -12.22
C ILE A 217 -29.33 -7.53 -12.35
N PHE A 218 -29.53 -6.36 -12.95
CA PHE A 218 -30.87 -5.81 -13.14
C PHE A 218 -31.73 -6.61 -14.14
N ARG A 219 -31.11 -7.36 -15.06
CA ARG A 219 -31.80 -8.33 -15.91
C ARG A 219 -32.14 -9.61 -15.15
N LYS A 220 -31.19 -10.13 -14.37
CA LYS A 220 -31.33 -11.38 -13.64
C LYS A 220 -32.24 -11.26 -12.41
N GLU A 221 -32.11 -10.14 -11.67
CA GLU A 221 -32.84 -9.87 -10.43
C GLU A 221 -33.39 -8.44 -10.43
N PRO A 222 -34.48 -8.15 -11.14
CA PRO A 222 -35.07 -6.81 -11.24
C PRO A 222 -35.43 -6.19 -9.88
N SER A 223 -35.80 -7.01 -8.89
CA SER A 223 -36.12 -6.58 -7.53
C SER A 223 -34.95 -5.94 -6.79
N TYR A 224 -33.69 -6.20 -7.23
CA TYR A 224 -32.54 -5.57 -6.63
C TYR A 224 -32.49 -4.07 -6.93
N TYR A 225 -32.96 -3.65 -8.10
CA TYR A 225 -33.18 -2.23 -8.41
C TYR A 225 -34.16 -1.59 -7.42
N ASP A 226 -35.30 -2.22 -7.18
CA ASP A 226 -36.33 -1.70 -6.26
C ASP A 226 -35.78 -1.60 -4.82
N TRP A 227 -34.99 -2.58 -4.41
CA TRP A 227 -34.30 -2.55 -3.12
C TRP A 227 -33.34 -1.33 -3.01
N ILE A 228 -32.58 -1.03 -4.06
CA ILE A 228 -31.71 0.15 -4.09
C ILE A 228 -32.53 1.44 -4.01
N MET A 229 -33.62 1.54 -4.77
CA MET A 229 -34.46 2.72 -4.80
C MET A 229 -35.11 3.01 -3.45
N ASN A 230 -35.49 1.97 -2.70
CA ASN A 230 -36.06 2.08 -1.37
C ASN A 230 -35.01 2.17 -0.25
N GLY A 231 -33.74 1.85 -0.53
CA GLY A 231 -32.66 1.90 0.43
C GLY A 231 -32.11 3.31 0.66
N ASP A 232 -31.22 3.45 1.66
CA ASP A 232 -30.55 4.71 1.97
C ASP A 232 -29.33 4.94 1.07
N PHE A 233 -29.59 5.27 -0.21
CA PHE A 233 -28.58 5.65 -1.18
C PHE A 233 -28.73 7.11 -1.60
N PRO A 234 -27.61 7.81 -1.88
CA PRO A 234 -27.67 9.20 -2.38
C PRO A 234 -28.56 9.31 -3.64
N ALA A 235 -29.29 10.42 -3.74
CA ALA A 235 -30.20 10.66 -4.87
C ALA A 235 -29.48 10.57 -6.23
N TYR A 236 -28.26 11.08 -6.32
CA TYR A 236 -27.45 10.98 -7.55
C TYR A 236 -27.11 9.54 -7.91
N THR A 237 -26.69 8.72 -6.93
CA THR A 237 -26.47 7.27 -7.13
C THR A 237 -27.73 6.58 -7.65
N LYS A 238 -28.90 6.85 -7.05
CA LYS A 238 -30.18 6.32 -7.52
C LYS A 238 -30.50 6.76 -8.95
N LYS A 239 -30.20 8.02 -9.30
CA LYS A 239 -30.35 8.52 -10.66
C LYS A 239 -29.52 7.71 -11.66
N ILE A 240 -28.23 7.47 -11.37
CA ILE A 240 -27.36 6.67 -12.26
C ILE A 240 -27.88 5.23 -12.40
N PHE A 241 -28.27 4.56 -11.31
CA PHE A 241 -28.90 3.24 -11.39
C PHE A 241 -30.18 3.24 -12.24
N THR A 242 -30.97 4.32 -12.18
CA THR A 242 -32.18 4.48 -13.01
C THR A 242 -31.82 4.64 -14.49
N GLU A 243 -30.81 5.43 -14.82
CA GLU A 243 -30.31 5.59 -16.18
C GLU A 243 -29.82 4.25 -16.77
N ILE A 244 -29.07 3.47 -15.99
CA ILE A 244 -28.66 2.10 -16.37
C ILE A 244 -29.89 1.22 -16.58
N LYS A 245 -30.87 1.26 -15.69
CA LYS A 245 -32.12 0.47 -15.79
C LYS A 245 -32.92 0.82 -17.05
N ILE A 246 -32.97 2.11 -17.42
CA ILE A 246 -33.70 2.55 -18.63
C ILE A 246 -33.03 2.05 -19.90
N ARG A 247 -31.70 1.97 -19.96
CA ARG A 247 -30.96 1.40 -21.10
C ARG A 247 -31.26 -0.09 -21.36
N LEU A 248 -31.83 -0.80 -20.38
CA LEU A 248 -32.18 -2.23 -20.50
C LEU A 248 -33.54 -2.48 -21.18
N LYS A 249 -34.31 -1.43 -21.41
CA LYS A 249 -35.59 -1.51 -22.13
C LYS A 249 -35.38 -1.40 -23.62
#